data_49ad05eeb0f5f2ad0d3be004fe2981bf
#
_entry.id   49ad05eeb0f5f2ad0d3be004fe2981bf
#
_cell.length_a   1.000
_cell.length_b   1.000
_cell.length_c   1.000
_cell.angle_alpha   90.00
_cell.angle_beta   90.00
_cell.angle_gamma   90.00
#
_symmetry.space_group_name_H-M   'P 1'
#
loop_
_entity.id
_entity.type
_entity.pdbx_description
1 polymer ?
#
loop_
_entity_poly.entity_id
_entity_poly.type
_entity_poly.pdbx_seq_one_letter_code
_entity_poly.pdbx_strand_id
1 'polypeptide(L)'
;LSATAIESNLRQIYPVLMQGFKTAGLSVGTPFFIKYCRVGVMNDIGDLLTPDVLILLIGERPGLGRAESMSAYMAYRPQHGDNDANRDVVCNIFEGGGTNPLEAGAFIVQFAQKMRQNQASGVKLKLAAG
;
A
#
# COMPACT_ATOMS: atom_id res chain seq x y z
N LEU A 1 -9.75 -9.81 7.89
CA LEU A 1 -9.82 -8.46 7.41
C LEU A 1 -10.88 -8.34 6.31
N SER A 2 -11.41 -7.15 6.09
CA SER A 2 -12.64 -6.98 5.32
C SER A 2 -12.45 -7.11 3.82
N ALA A 3 -13.09 -8.12 3.19
CA ALA A 3 -13.16 -8.22 1.73
C ALA A 3 -14.05 -7.12 1.13
N THR A 4 -15.04 -6.64 1.88
CA THR A 4 -15.92 -5.55 1.47
C THR A 4 -15.14 -4.28 1.15
N ALA A 5 -14.07 -4.01 1.90
CA ALA A 5 -13.24 -2.84 1.66
C ALA A 5 -12.59 -2.88 0.27
N ILE A 6 -12.11 -4.04 -0.14
CA ILE A 6 -11.49 -4.22 -1.45
C ILE A 6 -12.54 -4.06 -2.55
N GLU A 7 -13.69 -4.72 -2.40
CA GLU A 7 -14.79 -4.60 -3.36
C GLU A 7 -15.26 -3.16 -3.54
N SER A 8 -15.34 -2.40 -2.43
CA SER A 8 -15.84 -1.03 -2.47
C SER A 8 -14.86 -0.05 -3.09
N ASN A 9 -13.55 -0.26 -2.90
CA ASN A 9 -12.55 0.77 -3.21
C ASN A 9 -11.64 0.44 -4.39
N LEU A 10 -11.46 -0.84 -4.72
CA LEU A 10 -10.50 -1.25 -5.73
C LEU A 10 -10.79 -0.66 -7.11
N ARG A 11 -12.06 -0.60 -7.48
CA ARG A 11 -12.47 -0.06 -8.79
C ARG A 11 -12.04 1.39 -8.99
N GLN A 12 -12.00 2.15 -7.92
CA GLN A 12 -11.62 3.57 -7.98
C GLN A 12 -10.11 3.75 -7.86
N ILE A 13 -9.47 3.05 -6.92
CA ILE A 13 -8.06 3.27 -6.63
C ILE A 13 -7.13 2.60 -7.65
N TYR A 14 -7.50 1.43 -8.16
CA TYR A 14 -6.61 0.66 -9.03
C TYR A 14 -6.24 1.40 -10.32
N PRO A 15 -7.19 1.98 -11.09
CA PRO A 15 -6.83 2.73 -12.28
C PRO A 15 -5.94 3.94 -11.99
N VAL A 16 -6.17 4.62 -10.87
CA VAL A 16 -5.36 5.77 -10.44
C VAL A 16 -3.93 5.34 -10.15
N LEU A 17 -3.77 4.23 -9.45
CA LEU A 17 -2.45 3.68 -9.15
C LEU A 17 -1.70 3.30 -10.43
N MET A 18 -2.35 2.58 -11.32
CA MET A 18 -1.70 2.12 -12.55
C MET A 18 -1.32 3.27 -13.46
N GLN A 19 -2.19 4.26 -13.63
CA GLN A 19 -1.90 5.45 -14.41
C GLN A 19 -0.80 6.28 -13.77
N GLY A 20 -0.85 6.45 -12.46
CA GLY A 20 0.14 7.21 -11.71
C GLY A 20 1.53 6.59 -11.79
N PHE A 21 1.63 5.28 -11.64
CA PHE A 21 2.91 4.59 -11.74
C PHE A 21 3.49 4.70 -13.16
N LYS A 22 2.64 4.56 -14.16
CA LYS A 22 3.06 4.72 -15.56
C LYS A 22 3.60 6.13 -15.81
N THR A 23 2.89 7.15 -15.37
CA THR A 23 3.29 8.56 -15.52
C THR A 23 4.59 8.82 -14.77
N ALA A 24 4.79 8.19 -13.62
CA ALA A 24 6.00 8.34 -12.81
C ALA A 24 7.19 7.54 -13.35
N GLY A 25 7.00 6.74 -14.40
CA GLY A 25 8.07 5.92 -14.97
C GLY A 25 8.38 4.66 -14.17
N LEU A 26 7.45 4.21 -13.32
CA LEU A 26 7.62 3.03 -12.50
C LEU A 26 7.05 1.79 -13.19
N SER A 27 7.82 0.72 -13.22
CA SER A 27 7.36 -0.57 -13.74
C SER A 27 6.54 -1.29 -12.67
N VAL A 28 5.40 -1.83 -13.06
CA VAL A 28 4.52 -2.57 -12.14
C VAL A 28 4.51 -4.04 -12.54
N GLY A 29 4.75 -4.91 -11.55
CA GLY A 29 4.62 -6.34 -11.74
C GLY A 29 3.15 -6.75 -11.83
N THR A 30 2.90 -8.04 -12.05
CA THR A 30 1.55 -8.57 -12.11
C THR A 30 0.89 -8.46 -10.74
N PRO A 31 -0.22 -7.72 -10.62
CA PRO A 31 -0.96 -7.68 -9.35
C PRO A 31 -1.67 -9.01 -9.11
N PHE A 32 -1.84 -9.37 -7.84
CA PHE A 32 -2.53 -10.62 -7.50
C PHE A 32 -3.31 -10.47 -6.20
N PHE A 33 -4.26 -11.37 -6.01
CA PHE A 33 -5.13 -11.40 -4.85
C PHE A 33 -4.71 -12.49 -3.89
N ILE A 34 -4.73 -12.18 -2.59
CA ILE A 34 -4.38 -13.12 -1.55
C ILE A 34 -5.56 -13.23 -0.58
N LYS A 35 -6.07 -14.43 -0.39
CA LYS A 35 -7.14 -14.69 0.58
C LYS A 35 -6.55 -14.83 1.98
N TYR A 36 -7.28 -14.28 2.97
CA TYR A 36 -6.97 -14.44 4.39
C TYR A 36 -5.57 -13.97 4.78
N CYS A 37 -5.04 -13.00 4.06
CA CYS A 37 -3.71 -12.47 4.37
C CYS A 37 -3.75 -11.51 5.55
N ARG A 38 -2.58 -11.32 6.14
CA ARG A 38 -2.31 -10.27 7.12
C ARG A 38 -1.16 -9.43 6.60
N VAL A 39 -0.91 -8.28 7.26
CA VAL A 39 0.13 -7.35 6.81
C VAL A 39 1.50 -8.03 6.70
N GLY A 40 1.79 -8.99 7.58
CA GLY A 40 3.05 -9.73 7.55
C GLY A 40 3.35 -10.46 6.25
N VAL A 41 2.33 -10.70 5.41
CA VAL A 41 2.53 -11.31 4.09
C VAL A 41 3.48 -10.49 3.20
N MET A 42 3.62 -9.19 3.48
CA MET A 42 4.54 -8.33 2.74
C MET A 42 5.97 -8.84 2.79
N ASN A 43 6.40 -9.38 3.93
CA ASN A 43 7.75 -9.92 4.07
C ASN A 43 7.95 -11.16 3.20
N ASP A 44 6.94 -12.03 3.18
CA ASP A 44 7.00 -13.26 2.37
C ASP A 44 7.06 -12.93 0.87
N ILE A 45 6.24 -12.00 0.43
CA ILE A 45 6.23 -11.55 -0.96
C ILE A 45 7.54 -10.85 -1.30
N GLY A 46 8.05 -10.05 -0.38
CA GLY A 46 9.32 -9.37 -0.54
C GLY A 46 10.48 -10.34 -0.75
N ASP A 47 10.52 -11.40 0.04
CA ASP A 47 11.56 -12.43 -0.08
C ASP A 47 11.43 -13.22 -1.39
N LEU A 48 10.20 -13.50 -1.84
CA LEU A 48 9.96 -14.30 -3.04
C LEU A 48 10.15 -13.52 -4.34
N LEU A 49 9.63 -12.30 -4.41
CA LEU A 49 9.57 -11.52 -5.64
C LEU A 49 10.59 -10.39 -5.70
N THR A 50 11.16 -10.03 -4.57
CA THR A 50 12.18 -8.98 -4.43
C THR A 50 11.84 -7.67 -5.17
N PRO A 51 10.61 -7.12 -4.96
CA PRO A 51 10.26 -5.83 -5.56
C PRO A 51 10.99 -4.69 -4.85
N ASP A 52 11.20 -3.58 -5.54
CA ASP A 52 11.74 -2.40 -4.87
C ASP A 52 10.70 -1.83 -3.89
N VAL A 53 9.48 -1.65 -4.36
CA VAL A 53 8.37 -1.16 -3.53
C VAL A 53 7.22 -2.14 -3.63
N LEU A 54 6.67 -2.52 -2.48
CA LEU A 54 5.49 -3.37 -2.40
C LEU A 54 4.34 -2.59 -1.80
N ILE A 55 3.17 -2.68 -2.42
CA ILE A 55 1.95 -2.04 -1.95
C ILE A 55 0.91 -3.12 -1.70
N LEU A 56 0.42 -3.17 -0.46
CA LEU A 56 -0.63 -4.10 -0.05
C LEU A 56 -1.90 -3.31 0.25
N LEU A 57 -2.94 -3.59 -0.52
CA LEU A 57 -4.27 -3.05 -0.28
C LEU A 57 -5.05 -4.07 0.54
N ILE A 58 -5.47 -3.69 1.74
CA ILE A 58 -6.07 -4.63 2.69
C ILE A 58 -7.21 -3.95 3.45
N GLY A 59 -8.28 -4.70 3.72
CA GLY A 59 -9.36 -4.21 4.56
C GLY A 59 -8.91 -4.00 6.00
N GLU A 60 -9.47 -3.02 6.67
CA GLU A 60 -9.14 -2.75 8.07
C GLU A 60 -9.76 -3.79 8.99
N ARG A 61 -9.22 -3.89 10.19
CA ARG A 61 -9.72 -4.83 11.19
C ARG A 61 -11.16 -4.50 11.56
N PRO A 62 -12.00 -5.50 11.83
CA PRO A 62 -13.33 -5.25 12.36
C PRO A 62 -13.28 -4.36 13.60
N GLY A 63 -14.15 -3.35 13.65
CA GLY A 63 -14.22 -2.45 14.80
C GLY A 63 -13.30 -1.24 14.75
N LEU A 64 -12.33 -1.20 13.83
CA LEU A 64 -11.42 -0.05 13.70
C LEU A 64 -11.90 1.02 12.72
N GLY A 65 -12.92 0.70 11.97
CA GLY A 65 -13.49 1.62 10.99
C GLY A 65 -14.72 0.98 10.39
N ARG A 66 -15.14 1.48 9.25
CA ARG A 66 -16.26 0.88 8.53
C ARG A 66 -15.81 -0.40 7.81
N ALA A 67 -16.77 -1.28 7.53
CA ALA A 67 -16.50 -2.50 6.77
C ALA A 67 -15.89 -2.22 5.40
N GLU A 68 -16.22 -1.08 4.79
CA GLU A 68 -15.69 -0.64 3.50
C GLU A 68 -14.37 0.12 3.60
N SER A 69 -13.83 0.32 4.79
CA SER A 69 -12.56 1.04 4.97
C SER A 69 -11.38 0.14 4.62
N MET A 70 -10.46 0.69 3.83
CA MET A 70 -9.28 -0.01 3.32
C MET A 70 -8.01 0.71 3.77
N SER A 71 -6.94 -0.04 3.93
CA SER A 71 -5.60 0.52 4.16
C SER A 71 -4.67 0.12 3.03
N ALA A 72 -3.71 0.98 2.73
CA ALA A 72 -2.61 0.68 1.83
C ALA A 72 -1.32 0.68 2.66
N TYR A 73 -0.72 -0.48 2.80
CA TYR A 73 0.60 -0.61 3.41
C TYR A 73 1.67 -0.60 2.33
N MET A 74 2.74 0.12 2.58
CA MET A 74 3.82 0.30 1.61
C MET A 74 5.16 0.01 2.26
N ALA A 75 6.04 -0.68 1.54
CA ALA A 75 7.37 -0.96 2.06
C ALA A 75 8.39 -0.98 0.93
N TYR A 76 9.59 -0.48 1.23
CA TYR A 76 10.73 -0.56 0.34
C TYR A 76 11.49 -1.86 0.64
N ARG A 77 11.60 -2.73 -0.34
CA ARG A 77 12.29 -4.03 -0.25
C ARG A 77 11.95 -4.79 1.03
N PRO A 78 10.66 -5.10 1.25
CA PRO A 78 10.26 -5.81 2.46
C PRO A 78 10.91 -7.19 2.51
N GLN A 79 11.25 -7.63 3.71
CA GLN A 79 11.96 -8.89 3.92
C GLN A 79 11.61 -9.50 5.26
N HIS A 80 11.97 -10.75 5.45
CA HIS A 80 11.77 -11.45 6.71
C HIS A 80 12.38 -10.64 7.87
N GLY A 81 11.64 -10.53 8.94
CA GLY A 81 12.06 -9.77 10.13
C GLY A 81 11.59 -8.32 10.15
N ASP A 82 11.10 -7.78 9.03
CA ASP A 82 10.56 -6.42 9.03
C ASP A 82 9.27 -6.34 9.83
N ASN A 83 9.04 -5.16 10.43
CA ASN A 83 7.83 -4.87 11.21
C ASN A 83 7.24 -3.52 10.77
N ASP A 84 6.27 -3.01 11.53
CA ASP A 84 5.57 -1.78 11.15
C ASP A 84 6.48 -0.55 11.09
N ALA A 85 7.60 -0.55 11.78
CA ALA A 85 8.58 0.55 11.69
C ALA A 85 9.24 0.64 10.31
N ASN A 86 9.19 -0.44 9.53
CA ASN A 86 9.73 -0.50 8.17
C ASN A 86 8.70 -0.18 7.10
N ARG A 87 7.46 0.12 7.50
CA ARG A 87 6.34 0.32 6.59
C ARG A 87 5.73 1.69 6.75
N ASP A 88 5.12 2.17 5.66
CA ASP A 88 4.25 3.34 5.69
C ASP A 88 2.82 2.88 5.39
N VAL A 89 1.83 3.60 5.89
CA VAL A 89 0.43 3.21 5.72
C VAL A 89 -0.45 4.43 5.47
N VAL A 90 -1.39 4.25 4.54
CA VAL A 90 -2.52 5.16 4.36
C VAL A 90 -3.75 4.41 4.81
N CYS A 91 -4.39 4.88 5.86
CA CYS A 91 -5.54 4.23 6.47
C CYS A 91 -6.85 4.88 6.06
N ASN A 92 -7.93 4.19 6.40
CA ASN A 92 -9.28 4.75 6.31
C ASN A 92 -9.64 5.24 4.91
N ILE A 93 -9.30 4.43 3.91
CA ILE A 93 -9.59 4.74 2.51
C ILE A 93 -11.01 4.26 2.19
N PHE A 94 -11.94 5.19 2.02
CA PHE A 94 -13.27 4.90 1.50
C PHE A 94 -13.96 6.19 1.10
N GLU A 95 -14.86 6.08 0.13
CA GLU A 95 -15.63 7.22 -0.35
C GLU A 95 -16.73 7.59 0.67
N GLY A 96 -16.90 8.87 0.93
CA GLY A 96 -18.02 9.36 1.73
C GLY A 96 -17.74 9.62 3.19
N GLY A 97 -16.51 9.47 3.66
CA GLY A 97 -16.21 9.73 5.08
C GLY A 97 -14.76 9.53 5.47
N GLY A 98 -14.00 8.81 4.69
CA GLY A 98 -12.57 8.62 4.91
C GLY A 98 -11.76 9.36 3.86
N THR A 99 -10.54 8.90 3.64
CA THR A 99 -9.70 9.40 2.56
C THR A 99 -10.28 8.92 1.23
N ASN A 100 -10.55 9.84 0.33
CA ASN A 100 -11.09 9.50 -0.98
C ASN A 100 -10.12 8.57 -1.72
N PRO A 101 -10.60 7.45 -2.33
CA PRO A 101 -9.72 6.53 -3.05
C PRO A 101 -8.86 7.18 -4.12
N LEU A 102 -9.36 8.19 -4.82
CA LEU A 102 -8.57 8.87 -5.86
C LEU A 102 -7.43 9.67 -5.25
N GLU A 103 -7.68 10.36 -4.15
CA GLU A 103 -6.63 11.10 -3.43
C GLU A 103 -5.61 10.14 -2.81
N ALA A 104 -6.10 9.05 -2.22
CA ALA A 104 -5.23 8.04 -1.65
C ALA A 104 -4.32 7.43 -2.71
N GLY A 105 -4.87 7.16 -3.90
CA GLY A 105 -4.08 6.64 -5.02
C GLY A 105 -2.95 7.57 -5.42
N ALA A 106 -3.24 8.87 -5.56
CA ALA A 106 -2.22 9.86 -5.89
C ALA A 106 -1.13 9.93 -4.82
N PHE A 107 -1.53 9.87 -3.54
CA PHE A 107 -0.61 9.89 -2.42
C PHE A 107 0.31 8.66 -2.40
N ILE A 108 -0.27 7.49 -2.67
CA ILE A 108 0.49 6.23 -2.72
C ILE A 108 1.56 6.30 -3.81
N VAL A 109 1.23 6.84 -4.99
CA VAL A 109 2.19 6.98 -6.08
C VAL A 109 3.35 7.89 -5.66
N GLN A 110 3.06 9.01 -5.01
CA GLN A 110 4.10 9.92 -4.51
C GLN A 110 5.00 9.23 -3.48
N PHE A 111 4.41 8.46 -2.58
CA PHE A 111 5.17 7.71 -1.58
C PHE A 111 6.08 6.66 -2.24
N ALA A 112 5.57 5.94 -3.22
CA ALA A 112 6.37 4.96 -3.95
C ALA A 112 7.59 5.58 -4.61
N GLN A 113 7.42 6.77 -5.21
CA GLN A 113 8.53 7.52 -5.79
C GLN A 113 9.55 7.92 -4.73
N LYS A 114 9.10 8.45 -3.60
CA LYS A 114 9.97 8.81 -2.48
C LYS A 114 10.76 7.62 -1.97
N MET A 115 10.09 6.48 -1.81
CA MET A 115 10.74 5.26 -1.34
C MET A 115 11.84 4.82 -2.30
N ARG A 116 11.58 4.86 -3.59
CA ARG A 116 12.60 4.50 -4.58
C ARG A 116 13.76 5.48 -4.58
N GLN A 117 13.49 6.76 -4.51
CA GLN A 117 14.52 7.79 -4.50
C GLN A 117 15.42 7.70 -3.27
N ASN A 118 14.83 7.47 -2.11
CA ASN A 118 15.54 7.42 -0.83
C ASN A 118 15.97 6.00 -0.43
N GLN A 119 15.53 4.99 -1.17
CA GLN A 119 15.80 3.57 -0.88
C GLN A 119 15.42 3.22 0.55
N ALA A 120 14.24 3.67 1.00
CA ALA A 120 13.80 3.52 2.38
C ALA A 120 12.28 3.63 2.49
N SER A 121 11.74 3.07 3.57
CA SER A 121 10.34 3.22 3.97
C SER A 121 10.25 3.27 5.49
N GLY A 122 9.08 3.67 6.01
CA GLY A 122 8.85 3.77 7.45
C GLY A 122 9.74 4.82 8.11
N VAL A 123 10.31 4.44 9.25
CA VAL A 123 11.17 5.35 10.03
C VAL A 123 12.38 5.81 9.22
N LYS A 124 13.00 4.92 8.46
CA LYS A 124 14.16 5.27 7.64
C LYS A 124 13.83 6.32 6.59
N LEU A 125 12.65 6.27 6.01
CA LEU A 125 12.21 7.26 5.03
C LEU A 125 12.03 8.63 5.68
N LYS A 126 11.45 8.67 6.87
CA LYS A 126 11.30 9.93 7.62
C LYS A 126 12.64 10.57 7.91
N LEU A 127 13.64 9.78 8.30
CA LEU A 127 14.98 10.29 8.59
C LEU A 127 15.69 10.77 7.33
N ALA A 128 15.51 10.07 6.21
CA ALA A 128 16.15 10.43 4.94
C ALA A 128 15.51 11.66 4.31
N ALA A 129 14.19 11.79 4.41
CA ALA A 129 13.44 12.89 3.76
C ALA A 129 13.35 14.13 4.65
N GLY A 130 13.62 13.95 5.92
CA GLY A 130 13.40 14.96 6.90
C GLY A 130 14.40 15.88 7.22
#